data_b3bc1923d4966b6aa5a4b736b0ff3c61
#
_entry.id   b3bc1923d4966b6aa5a4b736b0ff3c61
#
_cell.length_a   1.000
_cell.length_b   1.000
_cell.length_c   1.000
_cell.angle_alpha   90.00
_cell.angle_beta   90.00
_cell.angle_gamma   90.00
#
_symmetry.space_group_name_H-M   'P 1'
#
loop_
_entity.id
_entity.type
_entity.pdbx_description
1 polymer ?
#
loop_
_entity_poly.entity_id
_entity_poly.type
_entity_poly.pdbx_seq_one_letter_code
_entity_poly.pdbx_strand_id
1 'polypeptide(L)'
;MIFIKVLEVVFPVFFLSCLGFYWVKSGFDYPMQFVTRICMNIAVPCLVFVSLMNTKIDLKILLNFAIATLLCYLLIILTFFIIIKLLKINSQTYLSPLSFGNTGNIGLPLAYFAFGEIGLGYAVLVLSITSILSFSIGIWFVSGETSFLKTLNIYFLKFNLVNIFL
;
A
#
# COMPACT_ATOMS: atom_id res chain seq x y z
N MET A 1 20.51 12.12 19.17
CA MET A 1 20.05 12.88 18.02
C MET A 1 19.18 12.06 17.04
N ILE A 2 19.56 10.86 16.59
CA ILE A 2 18.76 10.05 15.66
C ILE A 2 17.41 9.64 16.25
N PHE A 3 17.39 9.19 17.50
CA PHE A 3 16.17 8.75 18.20
C PHE A 3 15.08 9.84 18.30
N ILE A 4 15.49 11.08 18.58
CA ILE A 4 14.56 12.23 18.66
C ILE A 4 13.94 12.51 17.28
N LYS A 5 14.74 12.48 16.21
CA LYS A 5 14.23 12.66 14.84
C LYS A 5 13.24 11.56 14.43
N VAL A 6 13.52 10.31 14.82
CA VAL A 6 12.57 9.20 14.58
C VAL A 6 11.27 9.43 15.34
N LEU A 7 11.33 9.87 16.60
CA LEU A 7 10.15 10.22 17.37
C LEU A 7 9.35 11.37 16.76
N GLU A 8 10.00 12.43 16.28
CA GLU A 8 9.33 13.56 15.61
C GLU A 8 8.55 13.12 14.36
N VAL A 9 9.11 12.17 13.59
CA VAL A 9 8.47 11.66 12.38
C VAL A 9 7.31 10.70 12.69
N VAL A 10 7.50 9.84 13.69
CA VAL A 10 6.56 8.76 14.01
C VAL A 10 5.42 9.24 14.93
N PHE A 11 5.68 10.19 15.79
CA PHE A 11 4.73 10.71 16.78
C PHE A 11 3.40 11.17 16.19
N PRO A 12 3.34 11.99 15.12
CA PRO A 12 2.07 12.43 14.53
C PRO A 12 1.18 11.26 14.10
N VAL A 13 1.77 10.21 13.51
CA VAL A 13 1.03 9.04 13.02
C VAL A 13 0.42 8.26 14.21
N PHE A 14 1.19 8.02 15.25
CA PHE A 14 0.71 7.34 16.45
C PHE A 14 -0.29 8.19 17.23
N PHE A 15 -0.06 9.49 17.35
CA PHE A 15 -0.98 10.42 18.00
C PHE A 15 -2.35 10.42 17.34
N LEU A 16 -2.41 10.52 16.01
CA LEU A 16 -3.66 10.46 15.25
C LEU A 16 -4.35 9.09 15.41
N SER A 17 -3.60 8.01 15.44
CA SER A 17 -4.13 6.67 15.66
C SER A 17 -4.73 6.52 17.07
N CYS A 18 -4.07 7.03 18.09
CA CYS A 18 -4.58 7.05 19.46
C CYS A 18 -5.84 7.91 19.58
N LEU A 19 -5.87 9.05 18.89
CA LEU A 19 -7.01 9.95 18.86
C LEU A 19 -8.24 9.27 18.22
N GLY A 20 -8.04 8.58 17.09
CA GLY A 20 -9.07 7.77 16.43
C GLY A 20 -9.58 6.62 17.32
N PHE A 21 -8.69 5.93 18.02
CA PHE A 21 -9.05 4.88 18.98
C PHE A 21 -9.91 5.45 20.13
N TYR A 22 -9.49 6.57 20.72
CA TYR A 22 -10.23 7.24 21.80
C TYR A 22 -11.60 7.71 21.34
N TRP A 23 -11.70 8.26 20.11
CA TRP A 23 -12.96 8.68 19.48
C TRP A 23 -13.99 7.55 19.44
N VAL A 24 -13.61 6.41 18.88
CA VAL A 24 -14.48 5.23 18.79
C VAL A 24 -14.84 4.69 20.18
N LYS A 25 -13.86 4.65 21.10
CA LYS A 25 -14.09 4.17 22.46
C LYS A 25 -14.99 5.08 23.28
N SER A 26 -15.06 6.38 22.95
CA SER A 26 -15.95 7.36 23.58
C SER A 26 -17.40 7.27 23.06
N GLY A 27 -17.72 6.28 22.21
CA GLY A 27 -19.06 6.04 21.71
C GLY A 27 -19.46 6.88 20.49
N PHE A 28 -18.53 7.59 19.87
CA PHE A 28 -18.78 8.30 18.61
C PHE A 28 -18.77 7.33 17.44
N ASP A 29 -19.77 7.43 16.58
CA ASP A 29 -19.84 6.62 15.37
C ASP A 29 -18.71 6.99 14.41
N TYR A 30 -18.07 5.94 13.87
CA TYR A 30 -17.07 6.04 12.81
C TYR A 30 -17.46 5.14 11.64
N PRO A 31 -18.09 5.69 10.59
CA PRO A 31 -18.54 4.92 9.45
C PRO A 31 -17.33 4.51 8.57
N MET A 32 -16.61 3.48 9.01
CA MET A 32 -15.36 3.01 8.42
C MET A 32 -15.47 2.78 6.91
N GLN A 33 -16.56 2.16 6.44
CA GLN A 33 -16.75 1.88 5.02
C GLN A 33 -16.85 3.15 4.19
N PHE A 34 -17.58 4.15 4.67
CA PHE A 34 -17.74 5.43 3.98
C PHE A 34 -16.42 6.18 3.90
N VAL A 35 -15.70 6.31 5.02
CA VAL A 35 -14.40 6.98 5.07
C VAL A 35 -13.37 6.28 4.19
N THR A 36 -13.30 4.94 4.25
CA THR A 36 -12.39 4.16 3.40
C THR A 36 -12.71 4.35 1.92
N ARG A 37 -13.98 4.36 1.52
CA ARG A 37 -14.38 4.59 0.12
C ARG A 37 -13.96 5.98 -0.37
N ILE A 38 -14.20 7.04 0.41
CA ILE A 38 -13.77 8.39 0.04
C ILE A 38 -12.25 8.47 -0.05
N CYS A 39 -11.55 7.94 0.96
CA CYS A 39 -10.09 7.98 0.97
C CYS A 39 -9.50 7.24 -0.23
N MET A 40 -9.95 6.02 -0.53
CA MET A 40 -9.37 5.20 -1.58
C MET A 40 -9.78 5.63 -3.00
N ASN A 41 -11.03 6.08 -3.18
CA ASN A 41 -11.53 6.41 -4.51
C ASN A 41 -11.28 7.87 -4.92
N ILE A 42 -11.11 8.78 -3.95
CA ILE A 42 -10.97 10.23 -4.23
C ILE A 42 -9.65 10.75 -3.66
N ALA A 43 -9.43 10.65 -2.34
CA ALA A 43 -8.32 11.32 -1.70
C ALA A 43 -6.95 10.78 -2.15
N VAL A 44 -6.79 9.45 -2.21
CA VAL A 44 -5.53 8.82 -2.64
C VAL A 44 -5.23 9.10 -4.12
N PRO A 45 -6.15 8.93 -5.08
CA PRO A 45 -5.90 9.32 -6.48
C PRO A 45 -5.54 10.81 -6.64
N CYS A 46 -6.23 11.71 -5.94
CA CYS A 46 -5.90 13.13 -5.97
C CYS A 46 -4.49 13.40 -5.38
N LEU A 47 -4.16 12.76 -4.26
CA LEU A 47 -2.84 12.89 -3.65
C LEU A 47 -1.73 12.39 -4.59
N VAL A 48 -1.94 11.23 -5.21
CA VAL A 48 -0.99 10.65 -6.19
C VAL A 48 -0.80 11.61 -7.36
N PHE A 49 -1.89 12.13 -7.92
CA PHE A 49 -1.85 13.06 -9.04
C PHE A 49 -1.09 14.35 -8.69
N VAL A 50 -1.44 15.00 -7.59
CA VAL A 50 -0.79 16.25 -7.14
C VAL A 50 0.67 16.01 -6.80
N SER A 51 1.01 14.91 -6.13
CA SER A 51 2.38 14.58 -5.79
C SER A 51 3.24 14.34 -7.04
N LEU A 52 2.73 13.62 -8.04
CA LEU A 52 3.45 13.40 -9.29
C LEU A 52 3.62 14.69 -10.10
N MET A 53 2.62 15.58 -10.12
CA MET A 53 2.74 16.88 -10.81
C MET A 53 3.77 17.79 -10.15
N ASN A 54 3.87 17.76 -8.82
CA ASN A 54 4.80 18.60 -8.05
C ASN A 54 6.21 17.98 -7.94
N THR A 55 6.37 16.74 -8.36
CA THR A 55 7.66 16.03 -8.28
C THR A 55 8.65 16.66 -9.27
N LYS A 56 9.69 17.31 -8.74
CA LYS A 56 10.81 17.88 -9.50
C LYS A 56 11.97 16.88 -9.63
N ILE A 57 11.68 15.60 -9.63
CA ILE A 57 12.70 14.54 -9.73
C ILE A 57 12.93 14.23 -11.21
N ASP A 58 14.21 14.13 -11.59
CA ASP A 58 14.60 13.71 -12.94
C ASP A 58 13.97 12.35 -13.29
N LEU A 59 13.39 12.26 -14.47
CA LEU A 59 12.74 11.03 -14.97
C LEU A 59 13.68 9.83 -14.91
N LYS A 60 14.97 10.01 -15.20
CA LYS A 60 15.96 8.93 -15.14
C LYS A 60 16.15 8.41 -13.72
N ILE A 61 16.17 9.30 -12.73
CA ILE A 61 16.26 8.93 -11.31
C ILE A 61 14.99 8.18 -10.89
N LEU A 62 13.83 8.68 -11.32
CA LEU A 62 12.53 8.08 -11.03
C LEU A 62 12.42 6.64 -11.61
N LEU A 63 12.86 6.45 -12.85
CA LEU A 63 12.88 5.12 -13.49
C LEU A 63 13.83 4.15 -12.80
N ASN A 64 15.04 4.59 -12.44
CA ASN A 64 15.98 3.76 -11.71
C ASN A 64 15.42 3.35 -10.34
N PHE A 65 14.77 4.28 -9.64
CA PHE A 65 14.12 4.01 -8.37
C PHE A 65 12.92 3.05 -8.52
N ALA A 66 12.14 3.18 -9.58
CA ALA A 66 11.03 2.27 -9.89
C ALA A 66 11.53 0.85 -10.14
N ILE A 67 12.61 0.69 -10.93
CA ILE A 67 13.24 -0.63 -11.18
C ILE A 67 13.76 -1.22 -9.87
N ALA A 68 14.47 -0.44 -9.06
CA ALA A 68 14.97 -0.88 -7.77
C ALA A 68 13.83 -1.33 -6.85
N THR A 69 12.73 -0.56 -6.78
CA THR A 69 11.54 -0.91 -6.00
C THR A 69 10.93 -2.23 -6.48
N LEU A 70 10.79 -2.41 -7.79
CA LEU A 70 10.26 -3.65 -8.37
C LEU A 70 11.13 -4.86 -8.00
N LEU A 71 12.44 -4.73 -8.15
CA LEU A 71 13.40 -5.79 -7.78
C LEU A 71 13.33 -6.12 -6.29
N CYS A 72 13.23 -5.12 -5.42
CA CYS A 72 13.06 -5.32 -3.99
C CYS A 72 11.78 -6.10 -3.67
N TYR A 73 10.65 -5.77 -4.29
CA TYR A 73 9.40 -6.51 -4.08
C TYR A 73 9.49 -7.96 -4.59
N LEU A 74 10.12 -8.20 -5.73
CA LEU A 74 10.35 -9.56 -6.21
C LEU A 74 11.20 -10.38 -5.24
N LEU A 75 12.25 -9.79 -4.68
CA LEU A 75 13.08 -10.44 -3.67
C LEU A 75 12.31 -10.71 -2.37
N ILE A 76 11.48 -9.77 -1.91
CA ILE A 76 10.63 -9.93 -0.72
C ILE A 76 9.65 -11.09 -0.94
N ILE A 77 8.94 -11.10 -2.06
CA ILE A 77 7.99 -12.16 -2.42
C ILE A 77 8.71 -13.53 -2.45
N LEU A 78 9.86 -13.61 -3.10
CA LEU A 78 10.65 -14.84 -3.19
C LEU A 78 11.10 -15.31 -1.80
N THR A 79 11.57 -14.39 -0.96
CA THR A 79 12.04 -14.70 0.40
C THR A 79 10.89 -15.25 1.25
N PHE A 80 9.73 -14.57 1.28
CA PHE A 80 8.58 -15.06 2.03
C PHE A 80 8.00 -16.35 1.46
N PHE A 81 8.02 -16.54 0.15
CA PHE A 81 7.62 -17.79 -0.46
C PHE A 81 8.48 -18.97 0.02
N ILE A 82 9.81 -18.79 0.08
CA ILE A 82 10.74 -19.80 0.60
C ILE A 82 10.48 -20.08 2.09
N ILE A 83 10.33 -19.02 2.91
CA ILE A 83 10.07 -19.14 4.35
C ILE A 83 8.76 -19.90 4.61
N ILE A 84 7.68 -19.53 3.91
CA ILE A 84 6.37 -20.17 4.03
C ILE A 84 6.44 -21.65 3.66
N LYS A 85 7.17 -21.98 2.59
CA LYS A 85 7.39 -23.38 2.18
C LYS A 85 8.18 -24.19 3.21
N LEU A 86 9.23 -23.59 3.78
CA LEU A 86 10.04 -24.23 4.82
C LEU A 86 9.23 -24.48 6.11
N LEU A 87 8.42 -23.51 6.49
CA LEU A 87 7.55 -23.59 7.70
C LEU A 87 6.28 -24.42 7.45
N LYS A 88 6.02 -24.88 6.21
CA LYS A 88 4.81 -25.62 5.81
C LYS A 88 3.50 -24.89 6.15
N ILE A 89 3.50 -23.55 6.07
CA ILE A 89 2.34 -22.72 6.31
C ILE A 89 1.56 -22.51 5.00
N ASN A 90 0.26 -22.20 5.09
CA ASN A 90 -0.57 -21.99 3.93
C ASN A 90 -0.18 -20.71 3.18
N SER A 91 0.36 -20.85 1.96
CA SER A 91 0.80 -19.73 1.13
C SER A 91 -0.35 -18.81 0.69
N GLN A 92 -1.54 -19.32 0.48
CA GLN A 92 -2.70 -18.53 0.08
C GLN A 92 -3.11 -17.52 1.15
N THR A 93 -2.92 -17.88 2.43
CA THR A 93 -3.27 -17.01 3.55
C THR A 93 -2.17 -16.01 3.89
N TYR A 94 -0.91 -16.42 3.83
CA TYR A 94 0.19 -15.65 4.43
C TYR A 94 1.09 -14.94 3.42
N LEU A 95 1.20 -15.41 2.17
CA LEU A 95 2.18 -14.87 1.22
C LEU A 95 1.86 -13.41 0.85
N SER A 96 0.63 -13.10 0.52
CA SER A 96 0.22 -11.74 0.13
C SER A 96 0.37 -10.72 1.27
N PRO A 97 -0.18 -10.95 2.50
CA PRO A 97 -0.03 -9.99 3.58
C PRO A 97 1.40 -9.82 4.10
N LEU A 98 2.24 -10.84 4.02
CA LEU A 98 3.65 -10.72 4.40
C LEU A 98 4.48 -9.98 3.35
N SER A 99 4.12 -10.10 2.08
CA SER A 99 4.88 -9.48 0.98
C SER A 99 4.51 -8.01 0.77
N PHE A 100 3.24 -7.63 0.98
CA PHE A 100 2.75 -6.28 0.72
C PHE A 100 2.44 -5.54 2.02
N GLY A 101 3.27 -4.55 2.35
CA GLY A 101 3.08 -3.69 3.52
C GLY A 101 2.05 -2.58 3.30
N ASN A 102 1.70 -1.88 4.39
CA ASN A 102 0.78 -0.75 4.35
C ASN A 102 1.49 0.53 3.88
N THR A 103 1.83 0.57 2.59
CA THR A 103 2.56 1.69 1.97
C THR A 103 1.69 2.94 1.81
N GLY A 104 0.37 2.80 1.71
CA GLY A 104 -0.57 3.92 1.59
C GLY A 104 -0.81 4.63 2.92
N ASN A 105 -1.49 3.97 3.86
CA ASN A 105 -1.97 4.64 5.07
C ASN A 105 -0.86 5.03 6.05
N ILE A 106 0.22 4.25 6.12
CA ILE A 106 1.35 4.51 7.00
C ILE A 106 2.54 5.06 6.22
N GLY A 107 2.84 4.49 5.06
CA GLY A 107 4.04 4.83 4.29
C GLY A 107 4.05 6.26 3.78
N LEU A 108 2.93 6.75 3.22
CA LEU A 108 2.86 8.12 2.69
C LEU A 108 3.06 9.19 3.77
N PRO A 109 2.31 9.20 4.90
CA PRO A 109 2.54 10.17 5.96
C PRO A 109 3.94 10.11 6.54
N LEU A 110 4.45 8.90 6.75
CA LEU A 110 5.78 8.71 7.32
C LEU A 110 6.88 9.29 6.41
N ALA A 111 6.79 9.04 5.10
CA ALA A 111 7.73 9.58 4.12
C ALA A 111 7.64 11.11 4.02
N TYR A 112 6.43 11.66 4.09
CA TYR A 112 6.22 13.11 4.10
C TYR A 112 6.83 13.77 5.34
N PHE A 113 6.59 13.21 6.53
CA PHE A 113 7.15 13.75 7.77
C PHE A 113 8.66 13.61 7.86
N ALA A 114 9.24 12.55 7.27
CA ALA A 114 10.67 12.31 7.31
C ALA A 114 11.46 13.15 6.28
N PHE A 115 10.92 13.31 5.07
CA PHE A 115 11.65 13.81 3.90
C PHE A 115 10.90 14.90 3.12
N GLY A 116 9.75 15.37 3.60
CA GLY A 116 8.93 16.40 2.97
C GLY A 116 8.35 15.97 1.61
N GLU A 117 8.09 16.93 0.75
CA GLU A 117 7.49 16.73 -0.58
C GLU A 117 8.28 15.76 -1.49
N ILE A 118 9.62 15.81 -1.41
CA ILE A 118 10.47 14.91 -2.18
C ILE A 118 10.26 13.46 -1.73
N GLY A 119 10.22 13.22 -0.41
CA GLY A 119 9.95 11.90 0.16
C GLY A 119 8.57 11.39 -0.21
N LEU A 120 7.56 12.28 -0.20
CA LEU A 120 6.21 11.95 -0.64
C LEU A 120 6.19 11.50 -2.11
N GLY A 121 6.91 12.18 -3.01
CA GLY A 121 7.01 11.79 -4.41
C GLY A 121 7.54 10.36 -4.61
N TYR A 122 8.62 10.00 -3.91
CA TYR A 122 9.14 8.63 -3.93
C TYR A 122 8.16 7.62 -3.30
N ALA A 123 7.52 7.96 -2.20
CA ALA A 123 6.55 7.09 -1.54
C ALA A 123 5.32 6.81 -2.40
N VAL A 124 4.84 7.81 -3.16
CA VAL A 124 3.76 7.66 -4.14
C VAL A 124 4.15 6.71 -5.26
N LEU A 125 5.40 6.77 -5.75
CA LEU A 125 5.89 5.82 -6.74
C LEU A 125 5.92 4.39 -6.19
N VAL A 126 6.43 4.21 -4.96
CA VAL A 126 6.40 2.90 -4.27
C VAL A 126 4.97 2.40 -4.12
N LEU A 127 4.03 3.25 -3.68
CA LEU A 127 2.62 2.91 -3.55
C LEU A 127 2.02 2.45 -4.87
N SER A 128 2.31 3.15 -5.97
CA SER A 128 1.80 2.80 -7.30
C SER A 128 2.29 1.42 -7.74
N ILE A 129 3.57 1.13 -7.58
CA ILE A 129 4.16 -0.17 -7.92
C ILE A 129 3.58 -1.27 -7.01
N THR A 130 3.51 -1.02 -5.71
CA THR A 130 2.97 -1.98 -4.74
C THR A 130 1.51 -2.29 -5.03
N SER A 131 0.71 -1.29 -5.39
CA SER A 131 -0.70 -1.47 -5.74
C SER A 131 -0.85 -2.35 -6.98
N ILE A 132 -0.07 -2.10 -8.04
CA ILE A 132 -0.10 -2.93 -9.24
C ILE A 132 0.27 -4.39 -8.91
N LEU A 133 1.33 -4.61 -8.14
CA LEU A 133 1.76 -5.95 -7.75
C LEU A 133 0.75 -6.64 -6.83
N SER A 134 0.19 -5.91 -5.86
CA SER A 134 -0.78 -6.44 -4.91
C SER A 134 -2.10 -6.83 -5.60
N PHE A 135 -2.62 -5.96 -6.48
CA PHE A 135 -3.86 -6.23 -7.21
C PHE A 135 -3.70 -7.21 -8.39
N SER A 136 -2.50 -7.55 -8.78
CA SER A 136 -2.22 -8.57 -9.79
C SER A 136 -1.73 -9.87 -9.13
N ILE A 137 -0.48 -9.91 -8.75
CA ILE A 137 0.18 -11.08 -8.17
C ILE A 137 -0.38 -11.42 -6.78
N GLY A 138 -0.65 -10.40 -5.95
CA GLY A 138 -1.20 -10.60 -4.61
C GLY A 138 -2.58 -11.27 -4.61
N ILE A 139 -3.48 -10.86 -5.49
CA ILE A 139 -4.79 -11.49 -5.67
C ILE A 139 -4.64 -12.94 -6.18
N TRP A 140 -3.72 -13.16 -7.11
CA TRP A 140 -3.46 -14.51 -7.61
C TRP A 140 -2.98 -15.45 -6.50
N PHE A 141 -2.12 -15.01 -5.61
CA PHE A 141 -1.68 -15.82 -4.47
C PHE A 141 -2.85 -16.22 -3.55
N VAL A 142 -3.76 -15.29 -3.29
CA VAL A 142 -4.93 -15.53 -2.40
C VAL A 142 -5.99 -16.41 -3.08
N SER A 143 -6.16 -16.29 -4.39
CA SER A 143 -7.21 -17.02 -5.12
C SER A 143 -7.02 -18.54 -5.14
N GLY A 144 -5.77 -19.02 -5.02
CA GLY A 144 -5.44 -20.44 -5.14
C GLY A 144 -5.63 -21.03 -6.54
N GLU A 145 -5.98 -20.20 -7.52
CA GLU A 145 -6.14 -20.61 -8.91
C GLU A 145 -4.78 -20.89 -9.57
N THR A 146 -4.72 -21.92 -10.41
CA THR A 146 -3.51 -22.29 -11.12
C THR A 146 -3.18 -21.34 -12.27
N SER A 147 -4.18 -20.64 -12.81
CA SER A 147 -4.03 -19.71 -13.94
C SER A 147 -4.16 -18.25 -13.50
N PHE A 148 -3.08 -17.49 -13.65
CA PHE A 148 -3.04 -16.05 -13.39
C PHE A 148 -4.06 -15.25 -14.22
N LEU A 149 -4.17 -15.55 -15.52
CA LEU A 149 -5.10 -14.87 -16.42
C LEU A 149 -6.57 -15.13 -16.06
N LYS A 150 -6.89 -16.35 -15.61
CA LYS A 150 -8.25 -16.68 -15.16
C LYS A 150 -8.62 -15.92 -13.90
N THR A 151 -7.69 -15.81 -12.96
CA THR A 151 -7.87 -15.01 -11.74
C THR A 151 -8.14 -13.55 -12.07
N LEU A 152 -7.31 -12.91 -12.87
CA LEU A 152 -7.50 -11.51 -13.26
C LEU A 152 -8.85 -11.29 -13.93
N ASN A 153 -9.26 -12.19 -14.84
CA ASN A 153 -10.53 -12.04 -15.55
C ASN A 153 -11.73 -12.14 -14.62
N ILE A 154 -11.73 -13.09 -13.67
CA ILE A 154 -12.79 -13.25 -12.67
C ILE A 154 -12.92 -12.01 -11.79
N TYR A 155 -11.79 -11.48 -11.28
CA TYR A 155 -11.82 -10.32 -10.40
C TYR A 155 -12.16 -9.03 -11.15
N PHE A 156 -11.69 -8.87 -12.38
CA PHE A 156 -12.01 -7.71 -13.22
C PHE A 156 -13.50 -7.68 -13.60
N LEU A 157 -14.10 -8.81 -13.94
CA LEU A 157 -15.53 -8.93 -14.19
C LEU A 157 -16.36 -8.67 -12.93
N LYS A 158 -15.97 -9.22 -11.78
CA LYS A 158 -16.63 -8.95 -10.50
C LYS A 158 -16.55 -7.48 -10.10
N PHE A 159 -15.40 -6.85 -10.30
CA PHE A 159 -15.22 -5.43 -10.01
C PHE A 159 -16.11 -4.55 -10.88
N ASN A 160 -16.22 -4.84 -12.17
CA ASN A 160 -17.12 -4.13 -13.08
C ASN A 160 -18.60 -4.35 -12.72
N LEU A 161 -19.01 -5.56 -12.37
CA LEU A 161 -20.40 -5.85 -11.99
C LEU A 161 -20.79 -5.17 -10.66
N VAL A 162 -19.90 -5.15 -9.67
CA VAL A 162 -20.17 -4.48 -8.37
C VAL A 162 -20.28 -2.96 -8.53
N ASN A 163 -19.48 -2.35 -9.41
CA ASN A 163 -19.54 -0.90 -9.66
C ASN A 163 -20.72 -0.45 -10.55
N ILE A 164 -21.38 -1.36 -11.25
CA ILE A 164 -22.58 -1.06 -12.06
C ILE A 164 -23.85 -1.15 -11.21
N PHE A 165 -23.85 -1.94 -10.12
CA PHE A 165 -25.03 -2.20 -9.28
C PHE A 165 -24.98 -1.51 -7.89
N LEU A 166 -23.97 -0.69 -7.57
CA LEU A 166 -23.86 0.14 -6.36
C LEU A 166 -23.68 1.64 -6.71
#